data_b0fb26b278306c28b429ad3bc7c8ee37
#
_entry.id   b0fb26b278306c28b429ad3bc7c8ee37
#
_cell.length_a   1.000
_cell.length_b   1.000
_cell.length_c   1.000
_cell.angle_alpha   90.00
_cell.angle_beta   90.00
_cell.angle_gamma   90.00
#
_symmetry.space_group_name_H-M   'P 1'
#
loop_
_entity.id
_entity.type
_entity.pdbx_description
1 polymer ?
#
loop_
_entity_poly.entity_id
_entity_poly.type
_entity_poly.pdbx_seq_one_letter_code
_entity_poly.pdbx_strand_id
1 'polypeptide(L)'
;MWLSRPCSFTSVFRTVIPGLRCRRLSQASDIWKDPTVLRSRTVLRVSGSDAPRLLNNLCTRNILKLPSQEMIYTTFLDPKKLVFDSFLWKNDDGDHFLDVESSLGPLALSHLKKYSLRMKVALEVAPINVVVAPPEMEKSNLALSLSNVCLSVTDPRSDRLGSRIYLEHEHEHLGSINDAPSCSMNPSSYHMHRSLLGVADSQDCPPDLVSPLEMNVEFLNGVDFSKGCYLGQELVAKSHFRGVVRKRVVPCFLGRSQADVQLLQDQFREAGGEIISGVGPAISFTAASHIQHRLMQAAGQV
;
A
#
# COMPACT_ATOMS: atom_id res chain seq x y z
N MET A 1 6.95 34.10 -6.31
CA MET A 1 5.67 33.93 -5.61
C MET A 1 4.86 32.90 -6.38
N TRP A 2 5.11 31.62 -6.10
CA TRP A 2 4.43 30.49 -6.75
C TRP A 2 3.62 29.78 -5.67
N LEU A 3 2.30 29.96 -5.74
CA LEU A 3 1.34 29.35 -4.83
C LEU A 3 1.28 27.83 -5.10
N SER A 4 1.67 27.06 -4.11
CA SER A 4 1.49 25.62 -4.03
C SER A 4 0.00 25.28 -4.00
N ARG A 5 -0.56 24.84 -5.12
CA ARG A 5 -1.86 24.15 -5.10
C ARG A 5 -1.62 22.69 -4.71
N PRO A 6 -2.36 22.13 -3.76
CA PRO A 6 -2.31 20.69 -3.53
C PRO A 6 -2.84 19.99 -4.80
N CYS A 7 -1.98 19.20 -5.47
CA CYS A 7 -2.41 18.32 -6.53
C CYS A 7 -3.32 17.26 -5.93
N SER A 8 -4.63 17.41 -6.13
CA SER A 8 -5.56 16.34 -5.81
C SER A 8 -5.30 15.14 -6.74
N PHE A 9 -5.37 13.94 -6.20
CA PHE A 9 -5.21 12.66 -6.91
C PHE A 9 -6.06 12.59 -8.21
N THR A 10 -7.20 13.26 -8.24
CA THR A 10 -8.05 13.44 -9.42
C THR A 10 -7.40 14.21 -10.57
N SER A 11 -6.46 15.14 -10.29
CA SER A 11 -5.81 15.92 -11.36
C SER A 11 -4.69 15.16 -12.06
N VAL A 12 -4.01 14.27 -11.36
CA VAL A 12 -2.91 13.47 -11.93
C VAL A 12 -3.47 12.37 -12.84
N PHE A 13 -4.57 11.72 -12.44
CA PHE A 13 -5.29 10.79 -13.33
C PHE A 13 -5.83 11.49 -14.57
N ARG A 14 -6.27 12.75 -14.49
CA ARG A 14 -6.67 13.56 -15.66
C ARG A 14 -5.53 13.86 -16.63
N THR A 15 -4.30 13.98 -16.13
CA THR A 15 -3.14 14.33 -16.96
C THR A 15 -2.51 13.10 -17.61
N VAL A 16 -2.58 11.94 -16.95
CA VAL A 16 -2.00 10.67 -17.44
C VAL A 16 -3.01 9.88 -18.27
N ILE A 17 -4.32 10.10 -18.05
CA ILE A 17 -5.41 9.47 -18.80
C ILE A 17 -6.47 10.55 -19.08
N PRO A 18 -6.33 11.36 -20.16
CA PRO A 18 -7.38 12.28 -20.57
C PRO A 18 -8.62 11.49 -20.96
N GLY A 19 -9.68 11.56 -20.19
CA GLY A 19 -10.95 10.90 -20.52
C GLY A 19 -11.55 10.01 -19.43
N LEU A 20 -10.81 9.65 -18.37
CA LEU A 20 -11.38 8.90 -17.26
C LEU A 20 -12.40 9.77 -16.49
N ARG A 21 -13.57 9.97 -17.10
CA ARG A 21 -14.73 10.46 -16.37
C ARG A 21 -15.13 9.38 -15.40
N CYS A 22 -14.85 9.63 -14.12
CA CYS A 22 -15.05 8.79 -12.96
C CYS A 22 -16.49 8.28 -12.71
N ARG A 23 -17.36 8.30 -13.74
CA ARG A 23 -18.81 8.00 -13.61
C ARG A 23 -19.17 6.52 -13.72
N ARG A 24 -18.27 5.63 -14.14
CA ARG A 24 -18.56 4.20 -14.31
C ARG A 24 -17.53 3.21 -13.78
N LEU A 25 -16.60 3.65 -12.94
CA LEU A 25 -15.84 2.71 -12.08
C LEU A 25 -16.68 2.21 -10.87
N SER A 26 -17.99 2.42 -10.90
CA SER A 26 -18.94 1.73 -10.00
C SER A 26 -18.90 0.21 -10.16
N GLN A 27 -18.35 -0.31 -11.25
CA GLN A 27 -18.19 -1.75 -11.47
C GLN A 27 -16.91 -2.34 -10.85
N ALA A 28 -15.92 -1.53 -10.48
CA ALA A 28 -14.80 -2.03 -9.68
C ALA A 28 -15.24 -2.38 -8.24
N SER A 29 -16.29 -1.73 -7.73
CA SER A 29 -16.93 -2.08 -6.46
C SER A 29 -17.58 -3.45 -6.47
N ASP A 30 -17.98 -3.94 -7.63
CA ASP A 30 -18.61 -5.27 -7.77
C ASP A 30 -17.63 -6.43 -7.61
N ILE A 31 -16.33 -6.17 -7.68
CA ILE A 31 -15.27 -7.19 -7.59
C ILE A 31 -14.98 -7.57 -6.15
N TRP A 32 -15.03 -6.61 -5.25
CA TRP A 32 -14.71 -6.79 -3.84
C TRP A 32 -15.86 -6.25 -2.98
N LYS A 33 -16.64 -7.16 -2.39
CA LYS A 33 -17.88 -6.86 -1.65
C LYS A 33 -17.79 -7.16 -0.17
N ASP A 34 -16.94 -8.12 0.21
CA ASP A 34 -16.88 -8.62 1.58
C ASP A 34 -15.60 -8.16 2.29
N PRO A 35 -15.66 -7.85 3.59
CA PRO A 35 -14.46 -7.62 4.38
C PRO A 35 -13.52 -8.80 4.26
N THR A 36 -12.23 -8.52 4.19
CA THR A 36 -11.23 -9.54 3.86
C THR A 36 -10.07 -9.50 4.84
N VAL A 37 -9.74 -10.66 5.41
CA VAL A 37 -8.57 -10.81 6.29
C VAL A 37 -7.30 -10.89 5.46
N LEU A 38 -6.32 -10.05 5.74
CA LEU A 38 -5.01 -10.04 5.09
C LEU A 38 -3.98 -10.79 5.93
N ARG A 39 -3.88 -12.10 5.77
CA ARG A 39 -2.90 -12.95 6.47
C ARG A 39 -1.45 -12.70 6.01
N SER A 40 -1.27 -12.04 4.87
CA SER A 40 0.05 -11.65 4.37
C SER A 40 0.61 -10.41 5.05
N ARG A 41 -0.10 -9.85 6.04
CA ARG A 41 0.33 -8.65 6.76
C ARG A 41 0.79 -9.01 8.18
N THR A 42 1.82 -8.31 8.63
CA THR A 42 2.35 -8.40 10.00
C THR A 42 2.46 -7.00 10.56
N VAL A 43 2.05 -6.84 11.82
CA VAL A 43 2.13 -5.55 12.51
C VAL A 43 3.30 -5.59 13.49
N LEU A 44 4.19 -4.60 13.37
CA LEU A 44 5.32 -4.39 14.28
C LEU A 44 4.98 -3.25 15.22
N ARG A 45 5.19 -3.44 16.54
CA ARG A 45 5.11 -2.39 17.55
C ARG A 45 6.49 -1.80 17.79
N VAL A 46 6.56 -0.48 17.78
CA VAL A 46 7.77 0.31 18.04
C VAL A 46 7.48 1.25 19.21
N SER A 47 8.00 0.93 20.38
CA SER A 47 7.78 1.68 21.61
C SER A 47 9.06 2.30 22.14
N GLY A 48 8.92 3.22 23.10
CA GLY A 48 10.02 3.89 23.77
C GLY A 48 10.19 5.36 23.37
N SER A 49 10.92 6.11 24.21
CA SER A 49 11.02 7.57 24.10
C SER A 49 11.68 8.05 22.80
N ASP A 50 12.52 7.25 22.18
CA ASP A 50 13.18 7.58 20.92
C ASP A 50 12.45 7.03 19.67
N ALA A 51 11.36 6.28 19.84
CA ALA A 51 10.63 5.68 18.72
C ALA A 51 10.15 6.70 17.68
N PRO A 52 9.54 7.85 18.06
CA PRO A 52 9.13 8.86 17.08
C PRO A 52 10.30 9.42 16.28
N ARG A 53 11.43 9.66 16.93
CA ARG A 53 12.65 10.16 16.30
C ARG A 53 13.24 9.14 15.34
N LEU A 54 13.35 7.88 15.75
CA LEU A 54 13.85 6.80 14.90
C LEU A 54 13.01 6.69 13.62
N LEU A 55 11.71 6.54 13.78
CA LEU A 55 10.79 6.35 12.65
C LEU A 55 10.78 7.57 11.72
N ASN A 56 10.76 8.78 12.29
CA ASN A 56 10.78 10.00 11.48
C ASN A 56 12.07 10.14 10.66
N ASN A 57 13.20 9.65 11.15
CA ASN A 57 14.47 9.70 10.43
C ASN A 57 14.59 8.62 9.34
N LEU A 58 13.75 7.59 9.36
CA LEU A 58 13.83 6.47 8.43
C LEU A 58 12.74 6.45 7.37
N CYS A 59 11.56 7.01 7.65
CA CYS A 59 10.43 6.95 6.72
C CYS A 59 10.29 8.23 5.87
N THR A 60 9.54 8.15 4.78
CA THR A 60 9.34 9.25 3.83
C THR A 60 8.27 10.26 4.27
N ARG A 61 7.47 9.96 5.29
CA ARG A 61 6.43 10.84 5.84
C ARG A 61 6.87 11.48 7.16
N ASN A 62 6.35 12.67 7.45
CA ASN A 62 6.55 13.31 8.75
C ASN A 62 5.57 12.72 9.77
N ILE A 63 6.11 11.99 10.74
CA ILE A 63 5.31 11.34 11.78
C ILE A 63 5.24 12.11 13.09
N LEU A 64 6.07 13.14 13.27
CA LEU A 64 6.11 13.90 14.53
C LEU A 64 4.81 14.66 14.82
N LYS A 65 4.03 14.93 13.78
CA LYS A 65 2.72 15.58 13.87
C LYS A 65 1.54 14.63 13.66
N LEU A 66 1.82 13.30 13.62
CA LEU A 66 0.77 12.31 13.43
C LEU A 66 -0.10 12.25 14.69
N PRO A 67 -1.41 12.55 14.60
CA PRO A 67 -2.32 12.39 15.73
C PRO A 67 -2.47 10.92 16.11
N SER A 68 -2.90 10.67 17.34
CA SER A 68 -3.35 9.33 17.74
C SER A 68 -4.56 8.92 16.92
N GLN A 69 -4.68 7.61 16.66
CA GLN A 69 -5.78 7.02 15.90
C GLN A 69 -5.89 7.48 14.43
N GLU A 70 -4.86 8.16 13.92
CA GLU A 70 -4.70 8.40 12.49
C GLU A 70 -3.61 7.52 11.90
N MET A 71 -3.74 7.20 10.62
CA MET A 71 -2.81 6.35 9.90
C MET A 71 -2.28 7.04 8.66
N ILE A 72 -1.01 6.83 8.39
CA ILE A 72 -0.35 7.26 7.15
C ILE A 72 0.21 6.06 6.39
N TYR A 73 0.30 6.19 5.07
CA TYR A 73 1.12 5.31 4.23
C TYR A 73 2.52 5.94 4.08
N THR A 74 3.55 5.13 4.15
CA THR A 74 4.94 5.60 4.08
C THR A 74 5.86 4.52 3.54
N THR A 75 7.08 4.89 3.17
CA THR A 75 8.12 3.95 2.76
C THR A 75 9.38 4.14 3.57
N PHE A 76 10.11 3.05 3.75
CA PHE A 76 11.41 3.00 4.39
C PHE A 76 12.47 2.72 3.34
N LEU A 77 13.54 3.49 3.38
CA LEU A 77 14.59 3.48 2.37
C LEU A 77 15.92 3.09 2.98
N ASP A 78 16.80 2.55 2.16
CA ASP A 78 18.24 2.66 2.35
C ASP A 78 18.77 3.84 1.49
N PRO A 79 20.06 4.17 1.54
CA PRO A 79 20.60 5.26 0.74
C PRO A 79 20.42 5.11 -0.78
N LYS A 80 20.07 3.94 -1.27
CA LYS A 80 20.01 3.62 -2.70
C LYS A 80 18.62 3.25 -3.20
N LYS A 81 17.77 2.63 -2.35
CA LYS A 81 16.58 1.93 -2.81
C LYS A 81 15.47 1.90 -1.77
N LEU A 82 14.28 1.46 -2.22
CA LEU A 82 13.18 1.08 -1.36
C LEU A 82 13.55 -0.21 -0.60
N VAL A 83 13.31 -0.21 0.72
CA VAL A 83 13.43 -1.41 1.56
C VAL A 83 12.07 -2.07 1.74
N PHE A 84 11.06 -1.30 2.18
CA PHE A 84 9.67 -1.74 2.30
C PHE A 84 8.72 -0.55 2.38
N ASP A 85 7.45 -0.79 2.09
CA ASP A 85 6.36 0.13 2.39
C ASP A 85 5.62 -0.29 3.66
N SER A 86 4.94 0.66 4.30
CA SER A 86 4.22 0.41 5.55
C SER A 86 3.05 1.36 5.72
N PHE A 87 2.02 0.88 6.42
CA PHE A 87 1.07 1.75 7.08
C PHE A 87 1.54 1.97 8.52
N LEU A 88 1.53 3.23 8.93
CA LEU A 88 2.04 3.62 10.23
C LEU A 88 0.99 4.43 10.98
N TRP A 89 0.73 4.05 12.23
CA TRP A 89 -0.15 4.80 13.14
C TRP A 89 0.43 4.84 14.55
N LYS A 90 -0.20 5.62 15.41
CA LYS A 90 0.17 5.76 16.80
C LYS A 90 -1.08 5.55 17.67
N ASN A 91 -0.97 4.79 18.77
CA ASN A 91 -2.01 4.69 19.78
C ASN A 91 -1.96 5.87 20.77
N ASP A 92 -2.89 5.89 21.71
CA ASP A 92 -2.97 6.95 22.72
C ASP A 92 -1.84 6.89 23.76
N ASP A 93 -1.23 5.71 23.96
CA ASP A 93 -0.06 5.51 24.84
C ASP A 93 1.24 6.04 24.21
N GLY A 94 1.21 6.41 22.93
CA GLY A 94 2.35 6.91 22.18
C GLY A 94 3.18 5.85 21.48
N ASP A 95 2.78 4.59 21.51
CA ASP A 95 3.40 3.52 20.77
C ASP A 95 3.04 3.60 19.27
N HIS A 96 4.01 3.26 18.45
CA HIS A 96 3.84 3.28 17.00
C HIS A 96 3.71 1.86 16.45
N PHE A 97 2.87 1.70 15.46
CA PHE A 97 2.63 0.41 14.81
C PHE A 97 2.91 0.54 13.31
N LEU A 98 3.57 -0.48 12.77
CA LEU A 98 3.89 -0.59 11.35
C LEU A 98 3.26 -1.86 10.78
N ASP A 99 2.29 -1.70 9.91
CA ASP A 99 1.73 -2.79 9.12
C ASP A 99 2.60 -2.98 7.87
N VAL A 100 3.26 -4.11 7.78
CA VAL A 100 4.20 -4.48 6.71
C VAL A 100 3.80 -5.82 6.08
N GLU A 101 4.25 -6.07 4.86
CA GLU A 101 4.15 -7.41 4.25
C GLU A 101 4.88 -8.44 5.10
N SER A 102 4.22 -9.56 5.43
CA SER A 102 4.76 -10.57 6.37
C SER A 102 6.11 -11.14 5.92
N SER A 103 6.29 -11.33 4.62
CA SER A 103 7.56 -11.80 4.05
C SER A 103 8.71 -10.79 4.27
N LEU A 104 8.39 -9.52 4.46
CA LEU A 104 9.35 -8.44 4.74
C LEU A 104 9.47 -8.10 6.22
N GLY A 105 8.68 -8.70 7.10
CA GLY A 105 8.72 -8.48 8.55
C GLY A 105 10.14 -8.62 9.15
N PRO A 106 10.87 -9.72 8.88
CA PRO A 106 12.26 -9.87 9.34
C PRO A 106 13.20 -8.79 8.81
N LEU A 107 13.04 -8.39 7.54
CA LEU A 107 13.82 -7.30 6.93
C LEU A 107 13.52 -5.97 7.59
N ALA A 108 12.24 -5.65 7.83
CA ALA A 108 11.82 -4.44 8.52
C ALA A 108 12.39 -4.37 9.94
N LEU A 109 12.30 -5.44 10.72
CA LEU A 109 12.90 -5.52 12.05
C LEU A 109 14.42 -5.33 12.02
N SER A 110 15.11 -5.97 11.08
CA SER A 110 16.55 -5.82 10.90
C SER A 110 16.93 -4.39 10.54
N HIS A 111 16.17 -3.76 9.65
CA HIS A 111 16.38 -2.38 9.25
C HIS A 111 16.19 -1.42 10.43
N LEU A 112 15.12 -1.54 11.19
CA LEU A 112 14.87 -0.72 12.37
C LEU A 112 15.96 -0.93 13.44
N LYS A 113 16.32 -2.18 13.74
CA LYS A 113 17.40 -2.51 14.69
C LYS A 113 18.75 -1.89 14.30
N LYS A 114 19.09 -1.91 13.03
CA LYS A 114 20.34 -1.32 12.51
C LYS A 114 20.47 0.17 12.84
N TYR A 115 19.38 0.91 12.81
CA TYR A 115 19.39 2.36 13.03
C TYR A 115 18.95 2.78 14.43
N SER A 116 18.52 1.85 15.30
CA SER A 116 18.13 2.12 16.69
C SER A 116 19.26 1.98 17.70
N LEU A 117 20.50 1.76 17.26
CA LEU A 117 21.65 1.62 18.14
C LEU A 117 21.76 2.80 19.12
N ARG A 118 21.88 2.51 20.43
CA ARG A 118 21.94 3.48 21.53
C ARG A 118 20.67 4.32 21.71
N MET A 119 19.56 3.95 21.08
CA MET A 119 18.25 4.59 21.25
C MET A 119 17.38 3.77 22.22
N LYS A 120 16.53 4.48 22.97
CA LYS A 120 15.53 3.84 23.86
C LYS A 120 14.31 3.44 23.04
N VAL A 121 14.43 2.31 22.34
CA VAL A 121 13.39 1.76 21.46
C VAL A 121 13.28 0.26 21.71
N ALA A 122 12.06 -0.22 21.87
CA ALA A 122 11.71 -1.64 21.83
C ALA A 122 10.98 -1.97 20.51
N LEU A 123 11.26 -3.13 19.96
CA LEU A 123 10.72 -3.62 18.70
C LEU A 123 10.16 -5.03 18.90
N GLU A 124 8.90 -5.22 18.62
CA GLU A 124 8.22 -6.50 18.75
C GLU A 124 7.20 -6.73 17.64
N VAL A 125 6.80 -7.96 17.42
CA VAL A 125 5.65 -8.30 16.57
C VAL A 125 4.41 -8.18 17.43
N ALA A 126 3.48 -7.32 17.03
CA ALA A 126 2.23 -7.14 17.73
C ALA A 126 1.20 -8.23 17.33
N PRO A 127 0.40 -8.73 18.27
CA PRO A 127 -0.65 -9.70 18.00
C PRO A 127 -1.89 -9.00 17.38
N ILE A 128 -1.71 -8.46 16.19
CA ILE A 128 -2.73 -7.68 15.49
C ILE A 128 -2.97 -8.26 14.10
N ASN A 129 -4.22 -8.55 13.83
CA ASN A 129 -4.70 -8.97 12.53
C ASN A 129 -5.17 -7.78 11.70
N VAL A 130 -5.00 -7.87 10.38
CA VAL A 130 -5.38 -6.81 9.44
C VAL A 130 -6.59 -7.28 8.62
N VAL A 131 -7.64 -6.48 8.66
CA VAL A 131 -8.85 -6.66 7.84
C VAL A 131 -8.99 -5.44 6.94
N VAL A 132 -9.39 -5.65 5.70
CA VAL A 132 -9.77 -4.59 4.77
C VAL A 132 -11.26 -4.70 4.45
N ALA A 133 -11.92 -3.56 4.31
CA ALA A 133 -13.35 -3.49 4.00
C ALA A 133 -13.59 -2.61 2.77
N PRO A 134 -14.53 -3.02 1.88
CA PRO A 134 -14.89 -2.26 0.67
C PRO A 134 -15.32 -0.83 0.99
N PRO A 135 -15.13 0.12 0.04
CA PRO A 135 -15.46 1.53 0.27
C PRO A 135 -16.94 1.81 0.50
N GLU A 136 -17.83 0.95 -0.02
CA GLU A 136 -19.28 1.08 0.15
C GLU A 136 -19.77 0.62 1.53
N MET A 137 -18.93 -0.10 2.26
CA MET A 137 -19.30 -0.60 3.59
C MET A 137 -19.07 0.48 4.65
N GLU A 138 -20.12 0.78 5.41
CA GLU A 138 -19.99 1.70 6.54
C GLU A 138 -19.07 1.14 7.63
N LYS A 139 -18.02 1.89 7.92
CA LYS A 139 -17.00 1.54 8.93
C LYS A 139 -17.60 1.26 10.31
N SER A 140 -18.62 2.06 10.69
CA SER A 140 -19.30 1.93 11.98
C SER A 140 -19.94 0.56 12.15
N ASN A 141 -20.62 0.06 11.13
CA ASN A 141 -21.36 -1.21 11.20
C ASN A 141 -20.40 -2.40 11.31
N LEU A 142 -19.29 -2.38 10.56
CA LEU A 142 -18.31 -3.47 10.62
C LEU A 142 -17.50 -3.43 11.92
N ALA A 143 -17.04 -2.26 12.34
CA ALA A 143 -16.29 -2.12 13.60
C ALA A 143 -17.12 -2.53 14.82
N LEU A 144 -18.43 -2.29 14.80
CA LEU A 144 -19.34 -2.74 15.87
C LEU A 144 -19.56 -4.25 15.89
N SER A 145 -19.40 -4.93 14.75
CA SER A 145 -19.54 -6.39 14.64
C SER A 145 -18.27 -7.17 14.99
N LEU A 146 -17.12 -6.48 15.05
CA LEU A 146 -15.82 -7.07 15.35
C LEU A 146 -15.41 -6.72 16.79
N SER A 147 -14.93 -7.72 17.52
CA SER A 147 -14.35 -7.52 18.86
C SER A 147 -12.90 -7.06 18.76
N ASN A 148 -12.42 -6.35 19.79
CA ASN A 148 -11.02 -5.97 19.96
C ASN A 148 -10.45 -5.10 18.83
N VAL A 149 -11.26 -4.20 18.27
CA VAL A 149 -10.80 -3.22 17.26
C VAL A 149 -9.91 -2.19 17.94
N CYS A 150 -8.64 -2.15 17.59
CA CYS A 150 -7.70 -1.15 18.06
C CYS A 150 -7.58 0.06 17.12
N LEU A 151 -7.89 -0.11 15.83
CA LEU A 151 -7.95 0.99 14.88
C LEU A 151 -8.85 0.65 13.69
N SER A 152 -9.67 1.62 13.25
CA SER A 152 -10.48 1.52 12.02
C SER A 152 -10.43 2.83 11.26
N VAL A 153 -9.77 2.85 10.10
CA VAL A 153 -9.51 4.07 9.31
C VAL A 153 -9.68 3.81 7.82
N THR A 154 -9.93 4.89 7.05
CA THR A 154 -9.88 4.82 5.58
C THR A 154 -8.45 4.56 5.13
N ASP A 155 -8.25 3.78 4.06
CA ASP A 155 -6.91 3.57 3.50
C ASP A 155 -6.30 4.92 3.08
N PRO A 156 -5.15 5.33 3.65
CA PRO A 156 -4.57 6.65 3.42
C PRO A 156 -4.05 6.86 2.00
N ARG A 157 -3.94 5.80 1.20
CA ARG A 157 -3.51 5.87 -0.20
C ARG A 157 -4.63 6.37 -1.11
N SER A 158 -5.86 5.93 -0.86
CA SER A 158 -7.06 6.36 -1.57
C SER A 158 -8.32 5.88 -0.84
N ASP A 159 -9.35 6.73 -0.77
CA ASP A 159 -10.68 6.40 -0.26
C ASP A 159 -11.34 5.23 -1.03
N ARG A 160 -10.98 5.07 -2.30
CA ARG A 160 -11.45 3.97 -3.17
C ARG A 160 -10.92 2.58 -2.76
N LEU A 161 -9.90 2.53 -1.91
CA LEU A 161 -9.39 1.29 -1.32
C LEU A 161 -10.17 0.88 -0.07
N GLY A 162 -11.22 1.63 0.29
CA GLY A 162 -12.05 1.34 1.44
C GLY A 162 -11.35 1.59 2.77
N SER A 163 -11.57 0.71 3.73
CA SER A 163 -11.08 0.88 5.11
C SER A 163 -10.12 -0.23 5.51
N ARG A 164 -9.20 0.11 6.41
CA ARG A 164 -8.33 -0.84 7.11
C ARG A 164 -8.72 -0.91 8.58
N ILE A 165 -8.83 -2.11 9.10
CA ILE A 165 -9.26 -2.41 10.46
C ILE A 165 -8.21 -3.31 11.09
N TYR A 166 -7.78 -2.97 12.28
CA TYR A 166 -6.77 -3.67 13.04
C TYR A 166 -7.41 -4.26 14.28
N LEU A 167 -7.27 -5.57 14.45
CA LEU A 167 -7.91 -6.35 15.50
C LEU A 167 -6.82 -6.96 16.37
N GLU A 168 -6.79 -6.58 17.64
CA GLU A 168 -5.91 -7.22 18.61
C GLU A 168 -6.46 -8.62 18.98
N HIS A 169 -5.56 -9.60 19.06
CA HIS A 169 -5.92 -10.95 19.51
C HIS A 169 -4.99 -11.40 20.65
N GLU A 170 -5.51 -12.18 21.56
CA GLU A 170 -4.71 -12.82 22.62
C GLU A 170 -3.79 -13.88 21.99
N HIS A 171 -2.55 -13.98 22.48
CA HIS A 171 -1.49 -14.83 21.92
C HIS A 171 -1.82 -16.32 21.78
N GLU A 172 -2.85 -16.82 22.48
CA GLU A 172 -3.21 -18.23 22.52
C GLU A 172 -4.21 -18.69 21.42
N HIS A 173 -4.84 -17.76 20.68
CA HIS A 173 -5.85 -18.09 19.68
C HIS A 173 -5.57 -17.48 18.29
N LEU A 174 -4.62 -18.08 17.57
CA LEU A 174 -4.48 -17.83 16.12
C LEU A 174 -5.77 -18.19 15.33
N GLY A 175 -6.80 -18.70 16.02
CA GLY A 175 -8.04 -19.21 15.47
C GLY A 175 -9.25 -18.27 15.51
N SER A 176 -9.24 -17.20 16.31
CA SER A 176 -10.48 -16.46 16.60
C SER A 176 -11.00 -15.56 15.47
N ILE A 177 -10.22 -15.30 14.42
CA ILE A 177 -10.74 -14.63 13.21
C ILE A 177 -11.60 -15.56 12.35
N ASN A 178 -11.43 -16.88 12.47
CA ASN A 178 -12.29 -17.84 11.79
C ASN A 178 -13.76 -17.76 12.29
N ASP A 179 -13.96 -17.13 13.45
CA ASP A 179 -15.28 -16.95 14.07
C ASP A 179 -15.94 -15.61 13.69
N ALA A 180 -15.30 -14.75 12.88
CA ALA A 180 -15.95 -13.59 12.30
C ALA A 180 -16.74 -14.02 11.04
N PRO A 181 -18.02 -14.35 11.16
CA PRO A 181 -18.80 -15.04 10.10
C PRO A 181 -19.01 -14.18 8.84
N SER A 182 -18.57 -12.93 8.87
CA SER A 182 -18.76 -11.96 7.79
C SER A 182 -17.49 -11.62 7.01
N CYS A 183 -16.31 -12.19 7.35
CA CYS A 183 -15.05 -11.85 6.66
C CYS A 183 -14.62 -12.94 5.69
N SER A 184 -14.27 -12.56 4.46
CA SER A 184 -13.67 -13.45 3.49
C SER A 184 -12.21 -13.78 3.86
N MET A 185 -11.83 -15.04 3.77
CA MET A 185 -10.44 -15.49 3.93
C MET A 185 -9.66 -15.49 2.61
N ASN A 186 -10.32 -15.20 1.50
CA ASN A 186 -9.68 -15.11 0.20
C ASN A 186 -9.38 -13.65 -0.20
N PRO A 187 -8.12 -13.21 -0.17
CA PRO A 187 -7.76 -11.83 -0.45
C PRO A 187 -7.73 -11.49 -1.95
N SER A 188 -8.04 -12.44 -2.84
CA SER A 188 -7.89 -12.25 -4.30
C SER A 188 -8.74 -11.10 -4.84
N SER A 189 -9.97 -10.93 -4.35
CA SER A 189 -10.86 -9.86 -4.77
C SER A 189 -10.34 -8.48 -4.36
N TYR A 190 -9.82 -8.33 -3.14
CA TYR A 190 -9.15 -7.11 -2.69
C TYR A 190 -7.89 -6.82 -3.53
N HIS A 191 -7.04 -7.83 -3.75
CA HIS A 191 -5.83 -7.63 -4.55
C HIS A 191 -6.16 -7.26 -6.00
N MET A 192 -7.20 -7.87 -6.59
CA MET A 192 -7.68 -7.50 -7.92
C MET A 192 -8.19 -6.05 -7.94
N HIS A 193 -9.03 -5.67 -6.97
CA HIS A 193 -9.54 -4.30 -6.84
C HIS A 193 -8.39 -3.29 -6.72
N ARG A 194 -7.42 -3.54 -5.85
CA ARG A 194 -6.22 -2.72 -5.67
C ARG A 194 -5.41 -2.59 -6.97
N SER A 195 -5.21 -3.70 -7.67
CA SER A 195 -4.47 -3.72 -8.95
C SER A 195 -5.18 -2.93 -10.03
N LEU A 196 -6.51 -3.01 -10.13
CA LEU A 196 -7.31 -2.22 -11.06
C LEU A 196 -7.23 -0.72 -10.78
N LEU A 197 -7.05 -0.33 -9.52
CA LEU A 197 -6.81 1.06 -9.14
C LEU A 197 -5.36 1.51 -9.41
N GLY A 198 -4.49 0.63 -9.89
CA GLY A 198 -3.09 0.93 -10.15
C GLY A 198 -2.24 1.13 -8.89
N VAL A 199 -2.70 0.62 -7.76
CA VAL A 199 -2.02 0.75 -6.47
C VAL A 199 -1.16 -0.48 -6.23
N ALA A 200 0.15 -0.32 -6.35
CA ALA A 200 1.14 -1.34 -6.00
C ALA A 200 1.52 -1.27 -4.51
N ASP A 201 2.02 -2.37 -3.98
CA ASP A 201 2.67 -2.47 -2.68
C ASP A 201 3.89 -3.41 -2.75
N SER A 202 4.50 -3.70 -1.60
CA SER A 202 5.70 -4.55 -1.54
C SER A 202 5.49 -5.98 -2.05
N GLN A 203 4.25 -6.47 -2.16
CA GLN A 203 3.98 -7.77 -2.78
C GLN A 203 4.23 -7.75 -4.30
N ASP A 204 3.93 -6.62 -4.94
CA ASP A 204 4.07 -6.46 -6.38
C ASP A 204 5.49 -6.02 -6.77
N CYS A 205 6.14 -5.30 -5.86
CA CYS A 205 7.43 -4.67 -6.08
C CYS A 205 8.45 -5.13 -5.04
N PRO A 206 9.20 -6.20 -5.32
CA PRO A 206 10.23 -6.68 -4.40
C PRO A 206 11.22 -5.59 -4.02
N PRO A 207 11.76 -5.63 -2.79
CA PRO A 207 12.81 -4.73 -2.35
C PRO A 207 13.96 -4.68 -3.35
N ASP A 208 14.66 -3.55 -3.38
CA ASP A 208 15.85 -3.35 -4.22
C ASP A 208 15.64 -3.26 -5.74
N LEU A 209 14.43 -3.47 -6.26
CA LEU A 209 14.16 -3.41 -7.70
C LEU A 209 13.64 -2.06 -8.18
N VAL A 210 12.90 -1.36 -7.31
CA VAL A 210 12.21 -0.11 -7.67
C VAL A 210 12.52 1.01 -6.68
N SER A 211 12.45 2.23 -7.14
CA SER A 211 12.47 3.42 -6.29
C SER A 211 11.04 3.77 -5.82
N PRO A 212 10.87 4.54 -4.74
CA PRO A 212 9.53 4.95 -4.27
C PRO A 212 8.70 5.66 -5.35
N LEU A 213 9.32 6.53 -6.13
CA LEU A 213 8.61 7.26 -7.19
C LEU A 213 8.23 6.37 -8.37
N GLU A 214 8.98 5.30 -8.64
CA GLU A 214 8.58 4.29 -9.63
C GLU A 214 7.35 3.50 -9.17
N MET A 215 7.14 3.34 -7.86
CA MET A 215 5.93 2.76 -7.25
C MET A 215 4.76 3.75 -7.10
N ASN A 216 4.89 4.96 -7.64
CA ASN A 216 3.87 6.01 -7.52
C ASN A 216 3.58 6.45 -6.08
N VAL A 217 4.52 6.28 -5.15
CA VAL A 217 4.31 6.51 -3.70
C VAL A 217 3.93 7.96 -3.42
N GLU A 218 4.42 8.92 -4.22
CA GLU A 218 4.01 10.33 -4.11
C GLU A 218 2.53 10.56 -4.42
N PHE A 219 1.95 9.78 -5.34
CA PHE A 219 0.52 9.86 -5.67
C PHE A 219 -0.35 9.12 -4.66
N LEU A 220 0.25 8.23 -3.89
CA LEU A 220 -0.38 7.44 -2.84
C LEU A 220 -0.23 8.08 -1.45
N ASN A 221 0.05 9.38 -1.39
CA ASN A 221 0.29 10.12 -0.15
C ASN A 221 1.42 9.54 0.73
N GLY A 222 2.37 8.81 0.14
CA GLY A 222 3.43 8.11 0.86
C GLY A 222 4.71 8.92 1.07
N VAL A 223 4.83 10.14 0.50
CA VAL A 223 6.00 11.01 0.64
C VAL A 223 5.57 12.40 1.08
N ASP A 224 6.33 12.97 2.03
CA ASP A 224 6.23 14.36 2.42
C ASP A 224 7.50 15.09 1.97
N PHE A 225 7.40 15.86 0.88
CA PHE A 225 8.53 16.61 0.33
C PHE A 225 8.91 17.83 1.18
N SER A 226 8.08 18.24 2.13
CA SER A 226 8.32 19.36 3.04
C SER A 226 9.00 18.97 4.35
N LYS A 227 9.12 17.64 4.63
CA LYS A 227 9.75 17.18 5.87
C LYS A 227 11.27 17.38 5.84
N GLY A 228 11.87 17.38 7.04
CA GLY A 228 13.31 17.42 7.24
C GLY A 228 14.04 16.16 6.71
N CYS A 229 15.32 16.07 6.98
CA CYS A 229 16.16 14.97 6.48
C CYS A 229 15.71 13.60 6.99
N TYR A 230 15.77 12.62 6.10
CA TYR A 230 15.55 11.20 6.39
C TYR A 230 16.45 10.33 5.51
N LEU A 231 16.63 9.07 5.90
CA LEU A 231 17.46 8.13 5.17
C LEU A 231 16.93 7.91 3.74
N GLY A 232 17.81 8.02 2.73
CA GLY A 232 17.44 7.85 1.32
C GLY A 232 16.77 9.06 0.65
N GLN A 233 16.61 10.19 1.36
CA GLN A 233 16.00 11.41 0.83
C GLN A 233 16.60 11.91 -0.47
N GLU A 234 17.94 11.80 -0.63
CA GLU A 234 18.61 12.27 -1.85
C GLU A 234 18.06 11.63 -3.12
N LEU A 235 17.79 10.33 -3.07
CA LEU A 235 17.22 9.59 -4.20
C LEU A 235 15.85 10.15 -4.58
N VAL A 236 14.99 10.34 -3.60
CA VAL A 236 13.60 10.82 -3.80
C VAL A 236 13.61 12.28 -4.26
N ALA A 237 14.36 13.15 -3.58
CA ALA A 237 14.44 14.56 -3.90
C ALA A 237 15.06 14.80 -5.28
N LYS A 238 16.14 14.10 -5.62
CA LYS A 238 16.79 14.22 -6.93
C LYS A 238 15.84 13.81 -8.06
N SER A 239 15.13 12.71 -7.89
CA SER A 239 14.19 12.24 -8.91
C SER A 239 12.97 13.16 -9.04
N HIS A 240 12.48 13.72 -7.94
CA HIS A 240 11.30 14.59 -7.94
C HIS A 240 11.60 16.01 -8.47
N PHE A 241 12.68 16.64 -7.99
CA PHE A 241 12.94 18.06 -8.30
C PHE A 241 13.84 18.30 -9.51
N ARG A 242 14.69 17.35 -9.87
CA ARG A 242 15.71 17.53 -10.92
C ARG A 242 15.66 16.48 -12.02
N GLY A 243 14.87 15.43 -11.84
CA GLY A 243 14.84 14.30 -12.75
C GLY A 243 13.48 14.10 -13.40
N VAL A 244 13.45 13.09 -14.25
CA VAL A 244 12.22 12.54 -14.83
C VAL A 244 12.09 11.12 -14.33
N VAL A 245 10.95 10.78 -13.75
CA VAL A 245 10.63 9.40 -13.40
C VAL A 245 10.30 8.65 -14.69
N ARG A 246 11.29 7.91 -15.19
CA ARG A 246 11.23 7.26 -16.52
C ARG A 246 10.47 5.95 -16.52
N LYS A 247 10.24 5.36 -15.35
CA LYS A 247 9.55 4.08 -15.16
C LYS A 247 8.48 4.26 -14.09
N ARG A 248 7.33 3.64 -14.30
CA ARG A 248 6.24 3.62 -13.33
C ARG A 248 5.58 2.26 -13.31
N VAL A 249 5.19 1.83 -12.14
CA VAL A 249 4.31 0.65 -12.00
C VAL A 249 2.94 1.05 -12.49
N VAL A 250 2.41 0.27 -13.42
CA VAL A 250 1.09 0.47 -14.01
C VAL A 250 0.34 -0.85 -14.01
N PRO A 251 -0.99 -0.84 -13.87
CA PRO A 251 -1.80 -2.04 -14.04
C PRO A 251 -1.68 -2.55 -15.48
N CYS A 252 -1.60 -3.85 -15.63
CA CYS A 252 -1.59 -4.48 -16.95
C CYS A 252 -2.56 -5.66 -16.99
N PHE A 253 -3.14 -5.90 -18.16
CA PHE A 253 -4.00 -7.04 -18.40
C PHE A 253 -3.22 -8.09 -19.18
N LEU A 254 -3.28 -9.34 -18.70
CA LEU A 254 -2.67 -10.48 -19.35
C LEU A 254 -3.77 -11.46 -19.79
N GLY A 255 -3.88 -11.72 -21.09
CA GLY A 255 -4.77 -12.73 -21.65
C GLY A 255 -3.98 -13.95 -22.15
N ARG A 256 -4.62 -15.10 -22.18
CA ARG A 256 -4.03 -16.35 -22.75
C ARG A 256 -3.97 -16.29 -24.26
N SER A 257 -4.82 -15.50 -24.88
CA SER A 257 -4.90 -15.28 -26.33
C SER A 257 -5.07 -13.80 -26.63
N GLN A 258 -4.83 -13.41 -27.87
CA GLN A 258 -5.09 -12.05 -28.33
C GLN A 258 -6.58 -11.70 -28.23
N ALA A 259 -7.47 -12.67 -28.39
CA ALA A 259 -8.91 -12.48 -28.22
C ALA A 259 -9.29 -12.17 -26.77
N ASP A 260 -8.67 -12.85 -25.78
CA ASP A 260 -8.89 -12.55 -24.34
C ASP A 260 -8.42 -11.16 -23.99
N VAL A 261 -7.25 -10.75 -24.52
CA VAL A 261 -6.72 -9.39 -24.31
C VAL A 261 -7.67 -8.36 -24.93
N GLN A 262 -8.17 -8.61 -26.12
CA GLN A 262 -9.11 -7.72 -26.81
C GLN A 262 -10.42 -7.60 -26.00
N LEU A 263 -10.97 -8.71 -25.54
CA LEU A 263 -12.18 -8.74 -24.71
C LEU A 263 -12.00 -7.92 -23.43
N LEU A 264 -10.88 -8.10 -22.72
CA LEU A 264 -10.57 -7.33 -21.52
C LEU A 264 -10.39 -5.84 -21.81
N GLN A 265 -9.78 -5.51 -22.95
CA GLN A 265 -9.64 -4.12 -23.41
C GLN A 265 -11.00 -3.48 -23.70
N ASP A 266 -11.89 -4.21 -24.37
CA ASP A 266 -13.22 -3.72 -24.71
C ASP A 266 -14.08 -3.54 -23.46
N GLN A 267 -14.04 -4.49 -22.51
CA GLN A 267 -14.68 -4.35 -21.19
C GLN A 267 -14.13 -3.14 -20.41
N PHE A 268 -12.81 -2.91 -20.46
CA PHE A 268 -12.20 -1.76 -19.80
C PHE A 268 -12.63 -0.44 -20.47
N ARG A 269 -12.73 -0.40 -21.80
CA ARG A 269 -13.24 0.76 -22.55
C ARG A 269 -14.72 1.02 -22.27
N GLU A 270 -15.54 -0.04 -22.25
CA GLU A 270 -16.96 0.06 -21.88
C GLU A 270 -17.17 0.58 -20.47
N ALA A 271 -16.27 0.21 -19.55
CA ALA A 271 -16.20 0.76 -18.18
C ALA A 271 -15.68 2.20 -18.11
N GLY A 272 -15.37 2.83 -19.27
CA GLY A 272 -14.89 4.21 -19.37
C GLY A 272 -13.38 4.35 -19.17
N GLY A 273 -12.62 3.27 -19.26
CA GLY A 273 -11.15 3.27 -19.23
C GLY A 273 -10.55 3.64 -20.59
N GLU A 274 -9.47 4.41 -20.58
CA GLU A 274 -8.71 4.73 -21.79
C GLU A 274 -7.45 3.88 -21.84
N ILE A 275 -7.28 3.15 -22.93
CA ILE A 275 -6.09 2.33 -23.16
C ILE A 275 -5.09 3.17 -23.93
N ILE A 276 -3.95 3.45 -23.34
CA ILE A 276 -2.84 4.08 -24.03
C ILE A 276 -2.19 3.03 -24.93
N SER A 277 -2.64 3.00 -26.20
CA SER A 277 -1.97 2.23 -27.24
C SER A 277 -0.68 2.94 -27.64
N GLY A 278 0.46 2.28 -27.51
CA GLY A 278 1.75 2.85 -27.96
C GLY A 278 2.82 2.99 -26.90
N VAL A 279 2.60 2.52 -25.70
CA VAL A 279 3.71 2.23 -24.79
C VAL A 279 4.45 1.05 -25.40
N GLY A 280 5.45 1.35 -26.21
CA GLY A 280 6.32 0.36 -26.85
C GLY A 280 6.95 -0.58 -25.81
N PRO A 281 7.76 -1.58 -26.23
CA PRO A 281 8.26 -2.68 -25.43
C PRO A 281 9.14 -2.30 -24.22
N ALA A 282 9.05 -1.07 -23.75
CA ALA A 282 9.73 -0.52 -22.57
C ALA A 282 8.99 -0.73 -21.24
N ILE A 283 7.86 -1.44 -21.20
CA ILE A 283 7.39 -2.04 -19.95
C ILE A 283 8.44 -3.08 -19.60
N SER A 284 9.30 -2.75 -18.65
CA SER A 284 10.46 -3.57 -18.35
C SER A 284 10.02 -5.03 -18.15
N PHE A 285 10.58 -5.94 -18.90
CA PHE A 285 10.41 -7.40 -18.82
C PHE A 285 10.55 -7.95 -17.39
N THR A 286 11.12 -7.20 -16.47
CA THR A 286 11.31 -7.53 -15.07
C THR A 286 9.99 -7.58 -14.27
N ALA A 287 9.08 -6.66 -14.48
CA ALA A 287 7.78 -6.70 -13.81
C ALA A 287 6.89 -7.79 -14.44
N ALA A 288 6.93 -7.93 -15.77
CA ALA A 288 6.21 -8.97 -16.50
C ALA A 288 6.70 -10.39 -16.14
N SER A 289 8.00 -10.61 -15.95
CA SER A 289 8.54 -11.93 -15.58
C SER A 289 8.15 -12.36 -14.17
N HIS A 290 8.08 -11.43 -13.20
CA HIS A 290 7.62 -11.75 -11.85
C HIS A 290 6.11 -12.02 -11.80
N ILE A 291 5.31 -11.25 -12.53
CA ILE A 291 3.87 -11.49 -12.67
C ILE A 291 3.64 -12.83 -13.37
N GLN A 292 4.39 -13.12 -14.44
CA GLN A 292 4.31 -14.39 -15.16
C GLN A 292 4.70 -15.57 -14.27
N HIS A 293 5.75 -15.47 -13.44
CA HIS A 293 6.16 -16.51 -12.51
C HIS A 293 5.09 -16.75 -11.43
N ARG A 294 4.49 -15.71 -10.86
CA ARG A 294 3.38 -15.83 -9.89
C ARG A 294 2.12 -16.41 -10.52
N LEU A 295 1.79 -16.03 -11.74
CA LEU A 295 0.65 -16.59 -12.48
C LEU A 295 0.88 -18.06 -12.82
N MET A 296 2.09 -18.47 -13.16
CA MET A 296 2.44 -19.88 -13.37
C MET A 296 2.38 -20.69 -12.07
N GLN A 297 2.85 -20.16 -10.95
CA GLN A 297 2.70 -20.78 -9.63
C GLN A 297 1.21 -20.90 -9.22
N ALA A 298 0.41 -19.85 -9.43
CA ALA A 298 -1.03 -19.89 -9.15
C ALA A 298 -1.81 -20.83 -10.06
N ALA A 299 -1.29 -21.08 -11.27
CA ALA A 299 -1.86 -22.03 -12.23
C ALA A 299 -1.39 -23.48 -12.03
N GLY A 300 -0.53 -23.76 -11.03
CA GLY A 300 0.00 -25.10 -10.75
C GLY A 300 0.91 -25.66 -11.86
N GLN A 301 1.57 -24.80 -12.63
CA GLN A 301 2.43 -25.18 -13.75
C GLN A 301 3.92 -25.10 -13.43
N VAL A 302 4.31 -24.82 -12.18
CA VAL A 302 5.70 -24.90 -11.66
C VAL A 302 5.66 -25.40 -10.23
#